data_4ad0516e4d74e97d23b079b95c6ca593
#
_entry.id   4ad0516e4d74e97d23b079b95c6ca593
#
_cell.length_a   1.000
_cell.length_b   1.000
_cell.length_c   1.000
_cell.angle_alpha   90.00
_cell.angle_beta   90.00
_cell.angle_gamma   90.00
#
_symmetry.space_group_name_H-M   'P 1'
#
loop_
_entity.id
_entity.type
_entity.pdbx_description
1 polymer ?
#
loop_
_entity_poly.entity_id
_entity_poly.type
_entity_poly.pdbx_seq_one_letter_code
_entity_poly.pdbx_strand_id
1 'polypeptide(L)'
;MNQAGLLREVLLGRLLIVGEFRGAHAAMDGYVDRTTGEKVGYVKAILLAECQVRGNLARAMFYQRLPESVEKPEEAVFPYQKGKLYVFFLVSLKNDNGQVIGSLSDRPPELLQDEEAEEETVGAPLRGTHRASP
;
A
#
# COMPACT_ATOMS: atom_id res chain seq x y z
N MET A 1 -10.96 0.53 -4.08
CA MET A 1 -11.32 1.94 -3.72
C MET A 1 -11.30 2.80 -4.97
N ASN A 2 -12.30 3.63 -5.16
CA ASN A 2 -12.30 4.58 -6.27
C ASN A 2 -11.76 5.94 -5.79
N GLN A 3 -11.70 6.92 -6.71
CA GLN A 3 -11.14 8.23 -6.37
C GLN A 3 -11.96 8.96 -5.29
N ALA A 4 -13.29 8.80 -5.29
CA ALA A 4 -14.13 9.41 -4.27
C ALA A 4 -13.82 8.84 -2.88
N GLY A 5 -13.60 7.55 -2.78
CA GLY A 5 -13.17 6.90 -1.55
C GLY A 5 -11.80 7.38 -1.08
N LEU A 6 -10.86 7.51 -2.01
CA LEU A 6 -9.53 8.02 -1.70
C LEU A 6 -9.62 9.46 -1.16
N LEU A 7 -10.39 10.32 -1.82
CA LEU A 7 -10.56 11.70 -1.38
C LEU A 7 -11.14 11.76 0.04
N ARG A 8 -12.10 10.88 0.35
CA ARG A 8 -12.67 10.82 1.70
C ARG A 8 -11.59 10.49 2.73
N GLU A 9 -10.72 9.52 2.46
CA GLU A 9 -9.65 9.16 3.39
C GLU A 9 -8.68 10.32 3.61
N VAL A 10 -8.35 11.04 2.54
CA VAL A 10 -7.49 12.23 2.64
C VAL A 10 -8.16 13.30 3.51
N LEU A 11 -9.44 13.55 3.29
CA LEU A 11 -10.18 14.55 4.07
C LEU A 11 -10.32 14.16 5.54
N LEU A 12 -10.34 12.88 5.85
CA LEU A 12 -10.34 12.38 7.22
C LEU A 12 -8.96 12.46 7.89
N GLY A 13 -7.95 12.91 7.17
CA GLY A 13 -6.61 13.07 7.72
C GLY A 13 -5.82 11.77 7.87
N ARG A 14 -6.19 10.74 7.13
CA ARG A 14 -5.45 9.46 7.18
C ARG A 14 -4.06 9.63 6.59
N LEU A 15 -3.08 9.00 7.23
CA LEU A 15 -1.74 8.92 6.65
C LEU A 15 -1.75 7.81 5.60
N LEU A 16 -1.60 8.19 4.35
CA LEU A 16 -1.63 7.23 3.26
C LEU A 16 -0.72 7.68 2.11
N ILE A 17 -0.40 6.74 1.25
CA ILE A 17 0.30 7.03 0.01
C ILE A 17 -0.26 6.11 -1.08
N VAL A 18 -0.38 6.65 -2.28
CA VAL A 18 -0.78 5.88 -3.46
C VAL A 18 0.48 5.49 -4.21
N GLY A 19 0.61 4.21 -4.53
CA GLY A 19 1.78 3.73 -5.26
C GLY A 19 1.46 2.52 -6.11
N GLU A 20 2.32 2.30 -7.09
CA GLU A 20 2.23 1.12 -7.94
C GLU A 20 2.97 -0.04 -7.25
N PHE A 21 2.27 -1.14 -7.03
CA PHE A 21 2.87 -2.32 -6.39
C PHE A 21 3.91 -2.94 -7.31
N ARG A 22 5.12 -3.18 -6.78
CA ARG A 22 6.24 -3.73 -7.55
C ARG A 22 6.68 -5.10 -7.08
N GLY A 23 6.35 -5.49 -5.88
CA GLY A 23 6.72 -6.79 -5.35
C GLY A 23 6.64 -6.83 -3.84
N ALA A 24 6.80 -8.01 -3.28
CA ALA A 24 6.80 -8.21 -1.84
C ALA A 24 7.66 -9.39 -1.47
N HIS A 25 8.21 -9.35 -0.27
CA HIS A 25 8.87 -10.50 0.31
C HIS A 25 8.75 -10.45 1.83
N ALA A 26 9.08 -11.55 2.46
CA ALA A 26 9.05 -11.65 3.91
C ALA A 26 10.40 -12.14 4.40
N ALA A 27 10.76 -11.73 5.60
CA ALA A 27 12.03 -12.10 6.23
C ALA A 27 11.84 -12.23 7.72
N MET A 28 12.71 -12.99 8.37
CA MET A 28 12.77 -13.02 9.82
C MET A 28 13.42 -11.75 10.33
N ASP A 29 12.85 -11.21 11.39
CA ASP A 29 13.40 -10.08 12.11
C ASP A 29 13.20 -10.32 13.60
N GLY A 30 13.70 -9.44 14.43
CA GLY A 30 13.57 -9.63 15.86
C GLY A 30 14.12 -8.47 16.67
N TYR A 31 13.88 -8.56 17.97
CA TYR A 31 14.40 -7.59 18.93
C TYR A 31 14.62 -8.29 20.26
N VAL A 32 15.35 -7.62 21.14
CA VAL A 32 15.55 -8.08 22.52
C VAL A 32 14.56 -7.33 23.40
N ASP A 33 13.74 -8.09 24.14
CA ASP A 33 12.83 -7.52 25.12
C ASP A 33 13.68 -6.98 26.28
N ARG A 34 13.61 -5.67 26.53
CA ARG A 34 14.41 -5.02 27.56
C ARG A 34 14.00 -5.41 28.98
N THR A 35 12.75 -5.86 29.14
CA THR A 35 12.25 -6.25 30.46
C THR A 35 12.72 -7.64 30.83
N THR A 36 12.67 -8.58 29.90
CA THR A 36 12.98 -10.01 30.17
C THR A 36 14.37 -10.41 29.67
N GLY A 37 14.97 -9.64 28.77
CA GLY A 37 16.23 -10.00 28.12
C GLY A 37 16.07 -11.07 27.04
N GLU A 38 14.86 -11.49 26.75
CA GLU A 38 14.61 -12.52 25.75
C GLU A 38 14.65 -11.97 24.34
N LYS A 39 15.08 -12.80 23.40
CA LYS A 39 15.01 -12.49 21.98
C LYS A 39 13.64 -12.84 21.47
N VAL A 40 12.98 -11.86 20.84
CA VAL A 40 11.66 -12.04 20.23
C VAL A 40 11.84 -12.01 18.72
N GLY A 41 11.48 -13.13 18.05
CA GLY A 41 11.50 -13.22 16.60
C GLY A 41 10.11 -13.07 16.01
N TYR A 42 10.04 -12.53 14.82
CA TYR A 42 8.80 -12.39 14.07
C TYR A 42 9.08 -12.34 12.59
N VAL A 43 8.03 -12.57 11.78
CA VAL A 43 8.11 -12.44 10.33
C VAL A 43 7.72 -11.03 9.95
N LYS A 44 8.56 -10.38 9.18
CA LYS A 44 8.34 -9.03 8.68
C LYS A 44 8.04 -9.09 7.19
N ALA A 45 6.95 -8.46 6.77
CA ALA A 45 6.63 -8.26 5.37
C ALA A 45 7.24 -6.96 4.89
N ILE A 46 7.72 -6.97 3.65
CA ILE A 46 8.27 -5.81 2.98
C ILE A 46 7.57 -5.68 1.64
N LEU A 47 6.79 -4.61 1.47
CA LEU A 47 6.09 -4.31 0.22
C LEU A 47 6.88 -3.26 -0.52
N LEU A 48 7.13 -3.51 -1.80
CA LEU A 48 7.87 -2.60 -2.67
C LEU A 48 6.88 -1.91 -3.62
N ALA A 49 7.01 -0.60 -3.74
CA ALA A 49 6.14 0.19 -4.60
C ALA A 49 6.92 1.33 -5.24
N GLU A 50 6.30 1.94 -6.24
CA GLU A 50 6.77 3.20 -6.81
C GLU A 50 5.67 4.23 -6.63
N CYS A 51 6.04 5.41 -6.15
CA CYS A 51 5.08 6.48 -5.88
C CYS A 51 5.64 7.82 -6.36
N GLN A 52 4.78 8.82 -6.42
CA GLN A 52 5.16 10.18 -6.78
C GLN A 52 5.41 10.99 -5.50
N VAL A 53 6.56 11.62 -5.42
CA VAL A 53 6.91 12.53 -4.34
C VAL A 53 7.35 13.84 -4.96
N ARG A 54 6.59 14.89 -4.71
CA ARG A 54 6.86 16.22 -5.30
C ARG A 54 7.00 16.17 -6.82
N GLY A 55 6.17 15.33 -7.48
CA GLY A 55 6.19 15.18 -8.92
C GLY A 55 7.28 14.27 -9.47
N ASN A 56 8.11 13.69 -8.62
CA ASN A 56 9.17 12.78 -9.05
C ASN A 56 8.85 11.36 -8.63
N LEU A 57 9.20 10.41 -9.47
CA LEU A 57 9.03 8.99 -9.16
C LEU A 57 10.04 8.59 -8.08
N ALA A 58 9.55 7.95 -7.04
CA ALA A 58 10.36 7.49 -5.92
C ALA A 58 10.06 6.03 -5.61
N ARG A 59 11.08 5.30 -5.19
CA ARG A 59 10.89 3.95 -4.67
C ARG A 59 10.35 4.02 -3.25
N ALA A 60 9.46 3.09 -2.93
CA ALA A 60 8.89 3.01 -1.59
C ALA A 60 9.06 1.60 -1.05
N MET A 61 9.36 1.51 0.25
CA MET A 61 9.41 0.26 0.99
C MET A 61 8.51 0.39 2.21
N PHE A 62 7.53 -0.49 2.32
CA PHE A 62 6.59 -0.47 3.43
C PHE A 62 6.73 -1.76 4.23
N TYR A 63 6.90 -1.61 5.54
CA TYR A 63 7.16 -2.71 6.46
C TYR A 63 5.94 -3.00 7.31
N GLN A 64 5.75 -4.27 7.62
CA GLN A 64 4.69 -4.69 8.52
C GLN A 64 5.12 -5.96 9.26
N ARG A 65 4.95 -5.96 10.57
CA ARG A 65 5.08 -7.18 11.35
C ARG A 65 3.86 -8.06 11.08
N LEU A 66 4.07 -9.29 10.67
CA LEU A 66 2.98 -10.23 10.41
C LEU A 66 2.48 -10.86 11.72
N PRO A 67 1.23 -11.36 11.74
CA PRO A 67 0.69 -12.02 12.93
C PRO A 67 1.52 -13.23 13.35
N GLU A 68 1.45 -13.60 14.62
CA GLU A 68 2.18 -14.76 15.16
C GLU A 68 1.81 -16.07 14.47
N SER A 69 0.62 -16.15 13.86
CA SER A 69 0.22 -17.30 13.07
C SER A 69 1.14 -17.55 11.87
N VAL A 70 1.83 -16.51 11.41
CA VAL A 70 2.85 -16.64 10.36
C VAL A 70 4.19 -16.84 11.06
N GLU A 71 4.68 -18.08 11.06
CA GLU A 71 5.89 -18.46 11.78
C GLU A 71 7.14 -18.39 10.92
N LYS A 72 6.98 -18.56 9.61
CA LYS A 72 8.08 -18.59 8.65
C LYS A 72 7.81 -17.65 7.49
N PRO A 73 8.85 -17.04 6.91
CA PRO A 73 8.67 -16.14 5.76
C PRO A 73 7.91 -16.77 4.59
N GLU A 74 8.11 -18.07 4.33
CA GLU A 74 7.45 -18.76 3.22
C GLU A 74 5.94 -18.87 3.38
N GLU A 75 5.43 -18.70 4.58
CA GLU A 75 4.00 -18.76 4.88
C GLU A 75 3.28 -17.45 4.56
N ALA A 76 4.03 -16.38 4.31
CA ALA A 76 3.43 -15.08 4.03
C ALA A 76 2.74 -15.09 2.67
N VAL A 77 1.55 -14.49 2.62
CA VAL A 77 0.75 -14.38 1.41
C VAL A 77 0.59 -12.91 1.06
N PHE A 78 0.86 -12.58 -0.19
CA PHE A 78 0.78 -11.20 -0.69
C PHE A 78 -0.19 -11.17 -1.87
N PRO A 79 -1.48 -10.85 -1.63
CA PRO A 79 -2.51 -10.93 -2.67
C PRO A 79 -2.53 -9.69 -3.58
N TYR A 80 -1.40 -9.06 -3.76
CA TYR A 80 -1.30 -7.83 -4.55
C TYR A 80 -0.81 -8.13 -5.95
N GLN A 81 -1.27 -7.33 -6.91
CA GLN A 81 -0.92 -7.50 -8.31
C GLN A 81 0.13 -6.47 -8.73
N LYS A 82 1.26 -6.95 -9.23
CA LYS A 82 2.33 -6.09 -9.73
C LYS A 82 1.80 -5.21 -10.86
N GLY A 83 2.16 -3.94 -10.82
CA GLY A 83 1.76 -2.95 -11.82
C GLY A 83 0.43 -2.27 -11.54
N LYS A 84 -0.27 -2.65 -10.48
CA LYS A 84 -1.53 -2.02 -10.11
C LYS A 84 -1.30 -0.98 -9.02
N LEU A 85 -2.16 0.02 -8.99
CA LEU A 85 -2.11 1.08 -7.97
C LEU A 85 -2.86 0.66 -6.72
N TYR A 86 -2.22 0.87 -5.59
CA TYR A 86 -2.81 0.60 -4.28
C TYR A 86 -2.72 1.83 -3.39
N VAL A 87 -3.67 1.94 -2.48
CA VAL A 87 -3.63 2.91 -1.40
C VAL A 87 -3.04 2.21 -0.18
N PHE A 88 -1.88 2.67 0.26
CA PHE A 88 -1.20 2.11 1.42
C PHE A 88 -1.47 2.99 2.64
N PHE A 89 -2.07 2.40 3.67
CA PHE A 89 -2.39 3.10 4.92
C PHE A 89 -1.24 2.90 5.91
N LEU A 90 -0.69 3.99 6.41
CA LEU A 90 0.58 3.98 7.13
C LEU A 90 0.41 4.50 8.55
N VAL A 91 1.26 4.03 9.46
CA VAL A 91 1.41 4.63 10.79
C VAL A 91 2.60 5.56 10.84
N SER A 92 3.57 5.39 9.96
CA SER A 92 4.72 6.27 9.86
C SER A 92 5.24 6.33 8.44
N LEU A 93 5.88 7.44 8.11
CA LEU A 93 6.42 7.68 6.78
C LEU A 93 7.62 8.61 6.90
N LYS A 94 8.70 8.26 6.20
CA LYS A 94 9.87 9.14 6.11
C LYS A 94 10.46 9.06 4.71
N ASN A 95 11.17 10.12 4.33
CA ASN A 95 11.95 10.17 3.10
C ASN A 95 13.43 10.02 3.47
N ASP A 96 14.09 9.04 2.88
CA ASP A 96 15.48 8.74 3.16
C ASP A 96 16.23 8.68 1.83
N ASN A 97 16.99 9.72 1.51
CA ASN A 97 17.78 9.84 0.28
C ASN A 97 16.94 9.59 -0.99
N GLY A 98 15.75 10.19 -1.05
CA GLY A 98 14.87 10.04 -2.20
C GLY A 98 14.08 8.74 -2.22
N GLN A 99 14.23 7.91 -1.21
CA GLN A 99 13.45 6.69 -1.02
C GLN A 99 12.43 6.91 0.08
N VAL A 100 11.22 6.45 -0.16
CA VAL A 100 10.15 6.53 0.83
C VAL A 100 10.15 5.25 1.66
N ILE A 101 10.17 5.39 2.97
CA ILE A 101 10.13 4.26 3.89
C ILE A 101 8.98 4.49 4.86
N GLY A 102 8.13 3.49 5.02
CA GLY A 102 6.98 3.60 5.90
C GLY A 102 6.64 2.30 6.60
N SER A 103 5.85 2.42 7.66
CA SER A 103 5.28 1.27 8.35
C SER A 103 3.79 1.21 8.07
N LEU A 104 3.32 0.04 7.65
CA LEU A 104 1.90 -0.17 7.36
C LEU A 104 1.08 -0.19 8.64
N SER A 105 -0.13 0.35 8.55
CA SER A 105 -1.12 0.23 9.61
C SER A 105 -1.78 -1.14 9.57
N ASP A 106 -2.70 -1.40 10.50
CA ASP A 106 -3.48 -2.63 10.49
C ASP A 106 -4.47 -2.71 9.34
N ARG A 107 -4.76 -1.58 8.72
CA ARG A 107 -5.66 -1.55 7.57
C ARG A 107 -4.91 -2.01 6.32
N PRO A 108 -5.37 -3.08 5.65
CA PRO A 108 -4.69 -3.60 4.47
C PRO A 108 -4.68 -2.58 3.33
N PRO A 109 -3.64 -2.61 2.48
CA PRO A 109 -3.67 -1.83 1.25
C PRO A 109 -4.89 -2.16 0.40
N GLU A 110 -5.45 -1.15 -0.25
CA GLU A 110 -6.62 -1.31 -1.10
C GLU A 110 -6.31 -0.96 -2.54
N LEU A 111 -6.80 -1.77 -3.44
CA LEU A 111 -6.65 -1.54 -4.88
C LEU A 111 -7.37 -0.25 -5.25
N LEU A 112 -6.67 0.65 -5.92
CA LEU A 112 -7.28 1.87 -6.44
C LEU A 112 -7.89 1.56 -7.81
N GLN A 113 -9.22 1.71 -7.90
CA GLN A 113 -9.96 1.38 -9.10
C GLN A 113 -10.00 2.57 -10.05
N ASP A 114 -9.92 2.25 -11.34
CA ASP A 114 -10.03 3.24 -12.39
C ASP A 114 -11.49 3.57 -12.63
N GLU A 115 -11.87 4.83 -12.43
CA GLU A 115 -13.24 5.28 -12.65
C GLU A 115 -13.65 5.19 -14.12
N GLU A 116 -12.74 5.40 -15.06
CA GLU A 116 -13.04 5.21 -16.48
C GLU A 116 -13.43 3.79 -16.76
N ALA A 117 -12.72 2.82 -16.22
CA ALA A 117 -13.05 1.42 -16.40
C ALA A 117 -14.43 1.10 -15.81
N GLU A 118 -14.77 1.71 -14.68
CA GLU A 118 -16.09 1.56 -14.08
C GLU A 118 -17.18 2.12 -14.99
N GLU A 119 -16.96 3.29 -15.55
CA GLU A 119 -17.92 3.90 -16.48
C GLU A 119 -18.12 3.04 -17.72
N GLU A 120 -17.07 2.51 -18.30
CA GLU A 120 -17.15 1.60 -19.43
C GLU A 120 -17.93 0.35 -19.06
N THR A 121 -17.73 -0.15 -17.87
CA THR A 121 -18.43 -1.34 -17.40
C THR A 121 -19.93 -1.09 -17.26
N VAL A 122 -20.30 0.07 -16.80
CA VAL A 122 -21.70 0.46 -16.70
C VAL A 122 -22.30 0.67 -18.09
N GLY A 123 -21.45 0.78 -19.03
CA GLY A 123 -21.86 0.79 -20.39
C GLY A 123 -22.27 2.07 -20.92
N ALA A 124 -21.97 2.86 -20.60
CA ALA A 124 -22.39 3.75 -21.17
C ALA A 124 -22.44 4.45 -22.15
N PRO A 125 -22.61 4.91 -22.48
CA PRO A 125 -22.61 5.64 -23.30
C PRO A 125 -22.58 6.87 -23.17
N LEU A 126 -22.49 7.16 -23.04
CA LEU A 126 -22.38 8.18 -22.86
C LEU A 126 -21.50 8.99 -23.13
N ARG A 127 -21.14 9.08 -23.57
CA ARG A 127 -20.39 9.88 -23.75
C ARG A 127 -20.26 10.57 -24.34
N GLY A 128 -20.77 10.59 -24.59
CA GLY A 128 -21.07 11.22 -25.19
C GLY A 128 -20.94 11.76 -24.82
N THR A 129 -21.09 11.47 -24.97
CA THR A 129 -21.22 12.05 -24.85
C THR A 129 -20.77 12.59 -24.17
N HIS A 130 -20.42 12.44 -24.36
CA HIS A 130 -20.22 13.02 -24.11
C HIS A 130 -19.82 13.33 -23.65
N ARG A 131 -19.50 13.21 -23.72
CA ARG A 131 -19.53 13.56 -23.72
C ARG A 131 -19.68 13.83 -23.46
N ALA A 132 -19.69 13.41 -23.67
CA ALA A 132 -20.11 13.76 -23.72
C ALA A 132 -20.23 14.01 -23.36
N SER A 133 -20.07 13.74 -23.52
CA SER A 133 -20.40 14.13 -23.47
C SER A 133 -20.43 14.41 -23.17
N PRO A 134 -20.33 14.33 -23.36
CA PRO A 134 -20.55 14.70 -23.34
C PRO A 134 -20.61 15.15 -23.22
#